data_8d5143010830745ad365ca780216d46f
#
_entry.id   8d5143010830745ad365ca780216d46f
#
_cell.length_a   1.000
_cell.length_b   1.000
_cell.length_c   1.000
_cell.angle_alpha   90.00
_cell.angle_beta   90.00
_cell.angle_gamma   90.00
#
_symmetry.space_group_name_H-M   'P 1'
#
loop_
_entity.id
_entity.type
_entity.pdbx_description
1 polymer ?
#
loop_
_entity_poly.entity_id
_entity_poly.type
_entity_poly.pdbx_seq_one_letter_code
_entity_poly.pdbx_strand_id
1 'polypeptide(L)'
;EYLAMYPEFLLPADQKATWLADREGAIVGRKTAERYGWKVGDRIPVQASIYRKKNDSPLWEFNLVGIYDGAHKGTDTTQFLFRYDYFDEARQWGKGIVGWFVVRIAEPAKAAEVGRLIDAGFENSEYETKTVTEKALAQSFADQIADIGAISGWVLAAVLAPLPLAAGNPTIQSVRERTSEI
;
A
#
# COMPACT_ATOMS: atom_id res chain seq x y z
N GLU A 1 19.64 -4.00 -5.00
CA GLU A 1 19.16 -5.37 -4.68
C GLU A 1 17.68 -5.55 -5.01
N TYR A 2 16.79 -4.58 -4.71
CA TYR A 2 15.34 -4.69 -4.93
C TYR A 2 14.96 -5.05 -6.37
N LEU A 3 15.49 -4.35 -7.37
CA LEU A 3 15.23 -4.66 -8.79
C LEU A 3 15.81 -6.02 -9.25
N ALA A 4 16.71 -6.62 -8.50
CA ALA A 4 17.16 -7.99 -8.77
C ALA A 4 16.19 -9.04 -8.21
N MET A 5 15.41 -8.68 -7.20
CA MET A 5 14.33 -9.51 -6.67
C MET A 5 13.11 -9.52 -7.60
N TYR A 6 12.83 -8.39 -8.26
CA TYR A 6 11.68 -8.18 -9.14
C TYR A 6 12.12 -7.85 -10.57
N PRO A 7 12.59 -8.86 -11.34
CA PRO A 7 13.09 -8.67 -12.70
C PRO A 7 12.01 -8.19 -13.69
N GLU A 8 10.74 -8.31 -13.31
CA GLU A 8 9.61 -7.79 -14.07
C GLU A 8 9.50 -6.25 -14.05
N PHE A 9 10.24 -5.57 -13.20
CA PHE A 9 10.32 -4.10 -13.19
C PHE A 9 11.40 -3.65 -14.18
N LEU A 10 10.95 -3.25 -15.36
CA LEU A 10 11.83 -2.86 -16.45
C LEU A 10 12.23 -1.39 -16.31
N LEU A 11 13.40 -1.14 -15.76
CA LEU A 11 13.98 0.20 -15.64
C LEU A 11 15.17 0.34 -16.62
N PRO A 12 15.24 1.40 -17.44
CA PRO A 12 16.39 1.70 -18.30
C PRO A 12 17.70 1.71 -17.50
N ALA A 13 18.77 1.20 -18.11
CA ALA A 13 20.05 1.01 -17.42
C ALA A 13 20.69 2.32 -16.94
N ASP A 14 20.57 3.39 -17.70
CA ASP A 14 21.01 4.73 -17.36
C ASP A 14 20.24 5.30 -16.15
N GLN A 15 18.92 5.14 -16.13
CA GLN A 15 18.09 5.57 -15.00
C GLN A 15 18.38 4.73 -13.74
N LYS A 16 18.66 3.44 -13.91
CA LYS A 16 19.10 2.58 -12.80
C LYS A 16 20.43 3.05 -12.22
N ALA A 17 21.41 3.38 -13.08
CA ALA A 17 22.68 3.90 -12.64
C ALA A 17 22.53 5.23 -11.88
N THR A 18 21.70 6.14 -12.40
CA THR A 18 21.39 7.42 -11.74
C THR A 18 20.72 7.19 -10.38
N TRP A 19 19.75 6.28 -10.29
CA TRP A 19 19.09 5.96 -9.02
C TRP A 19 20.03 5.40 -7.96
N LEU A 20 20.99 4.59 -8.36
CA LEU A 20 22.00 4.05 -7.44
C LEU A 20 23.01 5.13 -6.98
N ALA A 21 23.25 6.14 -7.79
CA ALA A 21 24.15 7.24 -7.47
C ALA A 21 23.50 8.36 -6.65
N ASP A 22 22.21 8.63 -6.86
CA ASP A 22 21.47 9.70 -6.17
C ASP A 22 20.79 9.16 -4.89
N ARG A 23 21.19 9.67 -3.74
CA ARG A 23 20.61 9.27 -2.44
C ARG A 23 19.15 9.73 -2.26
N GLU A 24 18.80 10.89 -2.80
CA GLU A 24 17.42 11.42 -2.82
C GLU A 24 16.64 10.91 -4.04
N GLY A 25 17.28 10.08 -4.86
CA GLY A 25 16.68 9.53 -6.07
C GLY A 25 15.51 8.60 -5.79
N ALA A 26 14.44 8.78 -6.54
CA ALA A 26 13.29 7.88 -6.57
C ALA A 26 13.01 7.41 -7.99
N ILE A 27 12.40 6.24 -8.09
CA ILE A 27 11.83 5.72 -9.32
C ILE A 27 10.35 5.44 -9.11
N VAL A 28 9.57 5.55 -10.17
CA VAL A 28 8.12 5.37 -10.09
C VAL A 28 7.63 4.48 -11.22
N GLY A 29 6.57 3.75 -10.98
CA GLY A 29 5.92 2.97 -12.03
C GLY A 29 5.17 3.84 -13.03
N ARG A 30 5.07 3.36 -14.27
CA ARG A 30 4.46 4.09 -15.41
C ARG A 30 3.06 4.63 -15.08
N LYS A 31 2.19 3.82 -14.50
CA LYS A 31 0.81 4.23 -14.16
C LYS A 31 0.78 5.40 -13.18
N THR A 32 1.67 5.42 -12.20
CA THR A 32 1.74 6.54 -11.24
C THR A 32 2.32 7.78 -11.90
N ALA A 33 3.37 7.64 -12.72
CA ALA A 33 3.92 8.77 -13.47
C ALA A 33 2.86 9.41 -14.37
N GLU A 34 2.10 8.62 -15.11
CA GLU A 34 1.00 9.09 -15.97
C GLU A 34 -0.13 9.75 -15.17
N ARG A 35 -0.53 9.14 -14.06
CA ARG A 35 -1.61 9.65 -13.20
C ARG A 35 -1.32 11.05 -12.66
N TYR A 36 -0.06 11.33 -12.30
CA TYR A 36 0.34 12.61 -11.74
C TYR A 36 1.04 13.54 -12.75
N GLY A 37 1.25 13.07 -13.97
CA GLY A 37 1.95 13.83 -15.01
C GLY A 37 3.46 13.99 -14.75
N TRP A 38 4.05 13.11 -13.94
CA TRP A 38 5.46 13.20 -13.55
C TRP A 38 6.41 12.74 -14.64
N LYS A 39 7.56 13.41 -14.72
CA LYS A 39 8.63 13.13 -15.69
C LYS A 39 9.97 12.97 -14.99
N VAL A 40 10.86 12.21 -15.59
CA VAL A 40 12.26 12.12 -15.12
C VAL A 40 12.86 13.51 -15.09
N GLY A 41 13.48 13.86 -13.97
CA GLY A 41 14.02 15.19 -13.67
C GLY A 41 13.13 16.04 -12.75
N ASP A 42 11.90 15.64 -12.51
CA ASP A 42 11.02 16.36 -11.58
C ASP A 42 11.46 16.16 -10.12
N ARG A 43 11.22 17.17 -9.29
CA ARG A 43 11.36 17.06 -7.83
C ARG A 43 9.99 16.83 -7.20
N ILE A 44 9.83 15.68 -6.57
CA ILE A 44 8.56 15.20 -6.05
C ILE A 44 8.49 15.42 -4.55
N PRO A 45 7.61 16.32 -4.06
CA PRO A 45 7.34 16.46 -2.64
C PRO A 45 6.36 15.36 -2.17
N VAL A 46 6.74 14.65 -1.10
CA VAL A 46 5.92 13.63 -0.46
C VAL A 46 5.68 14.02 0.99
N GLN A 47 4.42 14.20 1.37
CA GLN A 47 4.07 14.49 2.75
C GLN A 47 3.85 13.18 3.52
N ALA A 48 4.69 12.93 4.52
CA ALA A 48 4.57 11.76 5.38
C ALA A 48 3.73 12.07 6.63
N SER A 49 2.72 11.24 6.87
CA SER A 49 1.89 11.35 8.08
C SER A 49 2.55 10.70 9.31
N ILE A 50 3.37 9.67 9.10
CA ILE A 50 3.95 8.86 10.19
C ILE A 50 5.43 9.21 10.39
N TYR A 51 6.23 9.12 9.33
CA TYR A 51 7.68 9.28 9.43
C TYR A 51 8.12 10.71 9.10
N ARG A 52 8.35 11.51 10.13
CA ARG A 52 8.92 12.86 9.99
C ARG A 52 10.44 12.81 9.87
N LYS A 53 11.03 13.83 9.28
CA LYS A 53 12.48 14.05 9.29
C LYS A 53 12.95 14.47 10.69
N LYS A 54 14.24 14.36 10.98
CA LYS A 54 14.86 14.78 12.25
C LYS A 54 14.59 16.24 12.63
N ASN A 55 14.34 17.10 11.65
CA ASN A 55 13.96 18.51 11.84
C ASN A 55 12.45 18.72 12.03
N ASP A 56 11.72 17.65 12.34
CA ASP A 56 10.26 17.61 12.50
C ASP A 56 9.44 17.93 11.23
N SER A 57 10.09 18.05 10.08
CA SER A 57 9.40 18.27 8.81
C SER A 57 8.66 17.01 8.35
N PRO A 58 7.37 17.09 8.01
CA PRO A 58 6.65 15.98 7.36
C PRO A 58 6.97 15.89 5.86
N LEU A 59 7.65 16.89 5.30
CA LEU A 59 7.90 17.00 3.87
C LEU A 59 9.19 16.31 3.48
N TRP A 60 9.07 15.28 2.66
CA TRP A 60 10.15 14.59 1.98
C TRP A 60 10.20 15.05 0.54
N GLU A 61 11.37 15.22 -0.01
CA GLU A 61 11.56 15.60 -1.39
C GLU A 61 12.47 14.58 -2.06
N PHE A 62 12.08 14.14 -3.26
CA PHE A 62 12.80 13.14 -4.02
C PHE A 62 13.05 13.63 -5.45
N ASN A 63 14.20 13.32 -6.00
CA ASN A 63 14.48 13.53 -7.40
C ASN A 63 13.92 12.33 -8.18
N LEU A 64 12.99 12.54 -9.09
CA LEU A 64 12.49 11.46 -9.93
C LEU A 64 13.52 11.16 -11.02
N VAL A 65 14.30 10.11 -10.82
CA VAL A 65 15.43 9.74 -11.68
C VAL A 65 15.12 8.59 -12.63
N GLY A 66 13.94 7.96 -12.47
CA GLY A 66 13.54 6.87 -13.35
C GLY A 66 12.07 6.54 -13.31
N ILE A 67 11.58 6.03 -14.44
CA ILE A 67 10.22 5.48 -14.57
C ILE A 67 10.34 4.06 -15.09
N TYR A 68 9.85 3.09 -14.32
CA TYR A 68 9.90 1.69 -14.72
C TYR A 68 8.59 1.25 -15.36
N ASP A 69 8.71 0.32 -16.30
CA ASP A 69 7.59 -0.36 -16.94
C ASP A 69 7.48 -1.80 -16.43
N GLY A 70 6.32 -2.42 -16.63
CA GLY A 70 6.10 -3.81 -16.29
C GLY A 70 6.41 -4.73 -17.47
N ALA A 71 7.10 -5.85 -17.22
CA ALA A 71 7.33 -6.89 -18.23
C ALA A 71 6.04 -7.55 -18.69
N HIS A 72 5.00 -7.56 -17.86
CA HIS A 72 3.71 -8.18 -18.14
C HIS A 72 2.56 -7.25 -17.72
N LYS A 73 1.35 -7.47 -18.29
CA LYS A 73 0.16 -6.69 -17.95
C LYS A 73 -0.23 -6.73 -16.47
N GLY A 74 0.18 -7.79 -15.76
CA GLY A 74 -0.07 -7.95 -14.33
C GLY A 74 0.98 -7.32 -13.42
N THR A 75 2.10 -6.82 -13.95
CA THR A 75 3.13 -6.18 -13.15
C THR A 75 2.59 -4.88 -12.55
N ASP A 76 2.81 -4.71 -11.25
CA ASP A 76 2.42 -3.49 -10.56
C ASP A 76 3.35 -2.33 -10.94
N THR A 77 2.81 -1.36 -11.66
CA THR A 77 3.48 -0.13 -12.06
C THR A 77 2.93 1.10 -11.33
N THR A 78 2.41 0.91 -10.12
CA THR A 78 1.88 2.00 -9.28
C THR A 78 2.81 2.40 -8.14
N GLN A 79 3.90 1.67 -7.92
CA GLN A 79 4.77 1.89 -6.78
C GLN A 79 5.68 3.11 -6.98
N PHE A 80 6.01 3.77 -5.86
CA PHE A 80 7.00 4.81 -5.72
C PHE A 80 8.15 4.25 -4.86
N LEU A 81 9.31 4.08 -5.45
CA LEU A 81 10.46 3.42 -4.81
C LEU A 81 11.59 4.44 -4.61
N PHE A 82 12.07 4.53 -3.38
CA PHE A 82 13.17 5.40 -3.01
C PHE A 82 14.22 4.65 -2.19
N ARG A 83 15.34 5.28 -1.92
CA ARG A 83 16.43 4.63 -1.20
C ARG A 83 16.18 4.58 0.29
N TYR A 84 16.29 3.39 0.85
CA TYR A 84 16.11 3.16 2.28
C TYR A 84 17.17 3.87 3.13
N ASP A 85 18.44 3.92 2.68
CA ASP A 85 19.54 4.58 3.40
C ASP A 85 19.27 6.08 3.62
N TYR A 86 18.76 6.79 2.61
CA TYR A 86 18.34 8.18 2.76
C TYR A 86 17.20 8.32 3.79
N PHE A 87 16.19 7.49 3.66
CA PHE A 87 15.04 7.52 4.56
C PHE A 87 15.44 7.18 6.00
N ASP A 88 16.18 6.10 6.21
CA ASP A 88 16.59 5.62 7.53
C ASP A 88 17.49 6.61 8.26
N GLU A 89 18.39 7.29 7.52
CA GLU A 89 19.27 8.27 8.11
C GLU A 89 18.56 9.58 8.46
N ALA A 90 17.58 10.00 7.68
CA ALA A 90 16.92 11.29 7.84
C ALA A 90 15.67 11.25 8.72
N ARG A 91 15.05 10.07 8.94
CA ARG A 91 13.86 9.95 9.78
C ARG A 91 14.14 10.20 11.26
N GLN A 92 13.16 10.76 11.96
CA GLN A 92 13.27 11.18 13.35
C GLN A 92 13.38 9.99 14.31
N TRP A 93 12.66 8.91 14.06
CA TRP A 93 12.60 7.71 14.92
C TRP A 93 12.57 6.42 14.09
N GLY A 94 12.79 5.29 14.75
CA GLY A 94 12.71 3.98 14.11
C GLY A 94 13.91 3.63 13.23
N LYS A 95 15.09 4.24 13.46
CA LYS A 95 16.31 3.93 12.72
C LYS A 95 16.63 2.43 12.79
N GLY A 96 16.95 1.83 11.63
CA GLY A 96 17.24 0.40 11.51
C GLY A 96 16.00 -0.50 11.47
N ILE A 97 14.79 0.04 11.62
CA ILE A 97 13.54 -0.74 11.58
C ILE A 97 13.04 -0.81 10.13
N VAL A 98 12.67 -1.99 9.69
CA VAL A 98 12.00 -2.27 8.41
C VAL A 98 10.63 -2.90 8.68
N GLY A 99 9.67 -2.69 7.76
CA GLY A 99 8.32 -3.24 7.90
C GLY A 99 8.28 -4.75 7.69
N TRP A 100 9.01 -5.25 6.70
CA TRP A 100 9.14 -6.68 6.40
C TRP A 100 10.41 -6.95 5.61
N PHE A 101 10.80 -8.22 5.59
CA PHE A 101 11.87 -8.74 4.74
C PHE A 101 11.26 -9.53 3.60
N VAL A 102 11.85 -9.41 2.41
CA VAL A 102 11.51 -10.25 1.26
C VAL A 102 12.66 -11.22 1.03
N VAL A 103 12.35 -12.51 0.98
CA VAL A 103 13.32 -13.58 0.77
C VAL A 103 13.00 -14.32 -0.52
N ARG A 104 13.97 -14.38 -1.44
CA ARG A 104 13.86 -15.19 -2.65
C ARG A 104 14.36 -16.59 -2.37
N ILE A 105 13.54 -17.57 -2.67
CA ILE A 105 13.88 -18.99 -2.52
C ILE A 105 14.18 -19.62 -3.88
N ALA A 106 15.09 -20.59 -3.90
CA ALA A 106 15.48 -21.28 -5.13
C ALA A 106 14.39 -22.23 -5.66
N GLU A 107 13.66 -22.88 -4.75
CA GLU A 107 12.63 -23.88 -5.08
C GLU A 107 11.26 -23.40 -4.55
N PRO A 108 10.38 -22.84 -5.41
CA PRO A 108 9.06 -22.34 -4.99
C PRO A 108 8.19 -23.38 -4.27
N ALA A 109 8.33 -24.67 -4.60
CA ALA A 109 7.58 -25.74 -3.95
C ALA A 109 7.91 -25.88 -2.44
N LYS A 110 9.09 -25.43 -2.01
CA LYS A 110 9.53 -25.48 -0.60
C LYS A 110 9.18 -24.21 0.19
N ALA A 111 8.43 -23.29 -0.38
CA ALA A 111 8.14 -21.99 0.25
C ALA A 111 7.57 -22.14 1.67
N ALA A 112 6.61 -23.03 1.86
CA ALA A 112 5.98 -23.28 3.15
C ALA A 112 6.95 -23.91 4.19
N GLU A 113 7.88 -24.75 3.74
CA GLU A 113 8.89 -25.36 4.59
C GLU A 113 9.92 -24.33 5.02
N VAL A 114 10.44 -23.54 4.08
CA VAL A 114 11.41 -22.47 4.35
C VAL A 114 10.80 -21.42 5.29
N GLY A 115 9.53 -21.04 5.09
CA GLY A 115 8.83 -20.13 5.96
C GLY A 115 8.77 -20.64 7.40
N ARG A 116 8.42 -21.92 7.61
CA ARG A 116 8.41 -22.51 8.95
C ARG A 116 9.80 -22.58 9.61
N LEU A 117 10.84 -22.83 8.81
CA LEU A 117 12.22 -22.84 9.33
C LEU A 117 12.68 -21.46 9.77
N ILE A 118 12.31 -20.42 9.00
CA ILE A 118 12.59 -19.03 9.40
C ILE A 118 11.86 -18.69 10.71
N ASP A 119 10.56 -18.94 10.78
CA ASP A 119 9.76 -18.61 11.96
C ASP A 119 10.23 -19.38 13.20
N ALA A 120 10.58 -20.68 13.07
CA ALA A 120 11.16 -21.47 14.16
C ALA A 120 12.50 -20.91 14.69
N GLY A 121 13.29 -20.26 13.82
CA GLY A 121 14.53 -19.59 14.24
C GLY A 121 14.33 -18.35 15.11
N PHE A 122 13.14 -17.74 15.06
CA PHE A 122 12.79 -16.55 15.84
C PHE A 122 11.70 -16.83 16.89
N GLU A 123 11.26 -18.06 17.02
CA GLU A 123 10.28 -18.49 18.02
C GLU A 123 10.77 -18.18 19.45
N ASN A 124 9.91 -17.62 20.26
CA ASN A 124 10.21 -17.16 21.62
C ASN A 124 11.33 -16.08 21.71
N SER A 125 11.64 -15.40 20.62
CA SER A 125 12.53 -14.24 20.62
C SER A 125 11.75 -12.94 20.81
N GLU A 126 12.45 -11.85 21.09
CA GLU A 126 11.87 -10.49 21.12
C GLU A 126 11.34 -10.06 19.73
N TYR A 127 11.75 -10.75 18.67
CA TYR A 127 11.45 -10.44 17.28
C TYR A 127 10.84 -11.64 16.55
N GLU A 128 9.76 -12.19 17.08
CA GLU A 128 9.03 -13.26 16.40
C GLU A 128 8.62 -12.84 14.99
N THR A 129 8.77 -13.76 14.06
CA THR A 129 8.42 -13.56 12.65
C THR A 129 7.20 -14.39 12.27
N LYS A 130 6.49 -13.92 11.25
CA LYS A 130 5.48 -14.69 10.54
C LYS A 130 5.78 -14.63 9.04
N THR A 131 6.32 -15.72 8.53
CA THR A 131 6.69 -15.84 7.13
C THR A 131 5.56 -16.42 6.30
N VAL A 132 5.16 -15.71 5.27
CA VAL A 132 4.11 -16.13 4.33
C VAL A 132 4.59 -15.95 2.90
N THR A 133 3.99 -16.68 1.96
CA THR A 133 4.27 -16.45 0.55
C THR A 133 3.68 -15.13 0.10
N GLU A 134 4.28 -14.48 -0.89
CA GLU A 134 3.78 -13.21 -1.46
C GLU A 134 2.33 -13.35 -1.96
N LYS A 135 1.99 -14.50 -2.56
CA LYS A 135 0.62 -14.81 -2.97
C LYS A 135 -0.35 -14.86 -1.78
N ALA A 136 0.03 -15.49 -0.68
CA ALA A 136 -0.81 -15.56 0.52
C ALA A 136 -0.95 -14.19 1.19
N LEU A 137 0.10 -13.37 1.17
CA LEU A 137 0.05 -12.00 1.66
C LEU A 137 -0.92 -11.14 0.82
N ALA A 138 -0.82 -11.21 -0.51
CA ALA A 138 -1.71 -10.49 -1.41
C ALA A 138 -3.17 -10.92 -1.22
N GLN A 139 -3.43 -12.22 -1.06
CA GLN A 139 -4.77 -12.73 -0.75
C GLN A 139 -5.30 -12.19 0.58
N SER A 140 -4.48 -12.20 1.62
CA SER A 140 -4.85 -11.67 2.94
C SER A 140 -5.26 -10.19 2.88
N PHE A 141 -4.57 -9.36 2.10
CA PHE A 141 -4.98 -7.97 1.88
C PHE A 141 -6.30 -7.85 1.13
N ALA A 142 -6.49 -8.67 0.08
CA ALA A 142 -7.75 -8.68 -0.66
C ALA A 142 -8.94 -9.06 0.23
N ASP A 143 -8.78 -10.09 1.07
CA ASP A 143 -9.81 -10.54 2.01
C ASP A 143 -10.15 -9.44 3.05
N GLN A 144 -9.14 -8.77 3.61
CA GLN A 144 -9.35 -7.65 4.52
C GLN A 144 -10.13 -6.49 3.89
N ILE A 145 -9.85 -6.16 2.63
CA ILE A 145 -10.59 -5.11 1.90
C ILE A 145 -12.04 -5.54 1.66
N ALA A 146 -12.27 -6.80 1.32
CA ALA A 146 -13.61 -7.35 1.12
C ALA A 146 -14.42 -7.29 2.43
N ASP A 147 -13.82 -7.65 3.56
CA ASP A 147 -14.45 -7.60 4.88
C ASP A 147 -14.85 -6.17 5.28
N ILE A 148 -13.96 -5.18 5.04
CA ILE A 148 -14.26 -3.76 5.28
C ILE A 148 -15.46 -3.32 4.41
N GLY A 149 -15.51 -3.75 3.15
CA GLY A 149 -16.63 -3.48 2.25
C GLY A 149 -17.95 -4.05 2.77
N ALA A 150 -17.95 -5.29 3.26
CA ALA A 150 -19.11 -5.95 3.84
C ALA A 150 -19.60 -5.23 5.11
N ILE A 151 -18.68 -4.92 6.05
CA ILE A 151 -18.99 -4.18 7.28
C ILE A 151 -19.61 -2.81 6.95
N SER A 152 -19.00 -2.07 6.02
CA SER A 152 -19.51 -0.77 5.58
C SER A 152 -20.93 -0.88 4.98
N GLY A 153 -21.18 -1.93 4.20
CA GLY A 153 -22.50 -2.24 3.65
C GLY A 153 -23.55 -2.49 4.73
N TRP A 154 -23.20 -3.28 5.75
CA TRP A 154 -24.10 -3.54 6.89
C TRP A 154 -24.40 -2.29 7.71
N VAL A 155 -23.39 -1.47 7.98
CA VAL A 155 -23.56 -0.18 8.68
C VAL A 155 -24.49 0.74 7.89
N LEU A 156 -24.28 0.86 6.59
CA LEU A 156 -25.12 1.68 5.73
C LEU A 156 -26.58 1.16 5.69
N ALA A 157 -26.77 -0.14 5.58
CA ALA A 157 -28.09 -0.75 5.63
C ALA A 157 -28.80 -0.49 6.96
N ALA A 158 -28.09 -0.60 8.08
CA ALA A 158 -28.63 -0.33 9.42
C ALA A 158 -29.06 1.14 9.60
N VAL A 159 -28.29 2.07 9.02
CA VAL A 159 -28.61 3.51 9.06
C VAL A 159 -29.77 3.87 8.15
N LEU A 160 -29.85 3.25 6.98
CA LEU A 160 -30.90 3.56 6.00
C LEU A 160 -32.23 2.84 6.27
N ALA A 161 -32.21 1.66 6.92
CA ALA A 161 -33.40 0.88 7.18
C ALA A 161 -34.53 1.62 7.94
N PRO A 162 -34.29 2.49 8.93
CA PRO A 162 -35.31 3.26 9.62
C PRO A 162 -35.93 4.39 8.78
N LEU A 163 -35.26 4.85 7.72
CA LEU A 163 -35.76 6.01 6.94
C LEU A 163 -37.12 5.79 6.29
N PRO A 164 -37.41 4.64 5.62
CA PRO A 164 -38.75 4.38 5.08
C PRO A 164 -39.81 4.30 6.15
N LEU A 165 -39.49 3.79 7.34
CA LEU A 165 -40.40 3.71 8.46
C LEU A 165 -40.74 5.09 9.03
N ALA A 166 -39.75 5.95 9.12
CA ALA A 166 -39.92 7.34 9.56
C ALA A 166 -40.72 8.18 8.54
N ALA A 167 -40.52 7.97 7.25
CA ALA A 167 -41.24 8.64 6.17
C ALA A 167 -42.68 8.10 5.98
N GLY A 168 -42.89 6.83 6.25
CA GLY A 168 -44.21 6.19 6.12
C GLY A 168 -45.24 6.63 7.18
N ASN A 169 -44.75 6.95 8.38
CA ASN A 169 -45.62 7.28 9.50
C ASN A 169 -46.46 8.57 9.30
N PRO A 170 -45.91 9.71 8.87
CA PRO A 170 -46.68 10.90 8.57
C PRO A 170 -47.59 10.75 7.34
N THR A 171 -47.22 9.91 6.37
CA THR A 171 -48.05 9.65 5.18
C THR A 171 -49.30 8.88 5.52
N ILE A 172 -49.22 7.89 6.42
CA ILE A 172 -50.36 7.12 6.91
C ILE A 172 -51.31 8.01 7.75
N GLN A 173 -50.76 8.93 8.55
CA GLN A 173 -51.55 9.89 9.33
C GLN A 173 -52.31 10.88 8.42
N SER A 174 -51.68 11.41 7.40
CA SER A 174 -52.31 12.37 6.47
C SER A 174 -53.42 11.73 5.63
N VAL A 175 -53.30 10.45 5.26
CA VAL A 175 -54.38 9.70 4.58
C VAL A 175 -55.53 9.45 5.52
N ARG A 176 -55.29 9.18 6.79
CA ARG A 176 -56.31 8.89 7.79
C ARG A 176 -57.12 10.15 8.16
N GLU A 177 -56.50 11.31 8.20
CA GLU A 177 -57.19 12.59 8.42
C GLU A 177 -58.10 12.99 7.23
N ARG A 178 -57.67 12.73 5.99
CA ARG A 178 -58.51 13.04 4.81
C ARG A 178 -59.68 12.09 4.60
N THR A 179 -59.66 10.86 5.11
CA THR A 179 -60.79 9.92 5.03
C THR A 179 -61.87 10.17 6.08
N SER A 180 -61.61 11.04 7.08
CA SER A 180 -62.65 11.40 8.07
C SER A 180 -63.47 12.64 7.67
N GLU A 181 -63.15 13.29 6.54
CA GLU A 181 -63.86 14.48 6.02
C GLU A 181 -64.80 14.17 4.86
N ILE A 182 -65.05 12.89 4.50
CA ILE A 182 -66.01 12.42 3.52
C ILE A 182 -67.13 11.66 4.29
#